data_78792ed04a6d638cb726c26ccb08c993
#
_entry.id   78792ed04a6d638cb726c26ccb08c993
#
_cell.length_a   1.000
_cell.length_b   1.000
_cell.length_c   1.000
_cell.angle_alpha   90.00
_cell.angle_beta   90.00
_cell.angle_gamma   90.00
#
_symmetry.space_group_name_H-M   'P 1'
#
loop_
_entity.id
_entity.type
_entity.pdbx_description
1 polymer ?
#
loop_
_entity_poly.entity_id
_entity_poly.type
_entity_poly.pdbx_seq_one_letter_code
_entity_poly.pdbx_strand_id
1 'polypeptide(L)'
;MELRAGQVAVVTGAASGIGLAMARRFAAEGLRVVLADVEEEPLSAAADELAAQGAQVLAHTVDVGRRDEVAALADAAYDAFGAVHLVCNNAGVGSGAEGRMWEHDPRDWEWAFAVNIWGVFHGVQCFVPRMLAGGEPGHVVNTSSTDGGVAPLPTASVYAVTKAAVVTMTESLYAHLKAERAPVGASVLFPGPHMLRTGLWDSHRNRPERYAKSRPRRTPYRSLAQWEAAMKQAGQEVAFTPVEDVAQQVVDGVRAGRFWLLPPAAHTDAQIRARSASMLDRAAPAYLEHFILDPDD
;
A
#
# COMPACT_ATOMS: atom_id res chain seq x y z
N MET A 1 1.22 -17.80 9.30
CA MET A 1 0.32 -18.69 8.51
C MET A 1 1.15 -19.36 7.43
N GLU A 2 1.01 -20.67 7.20
CA GLU A 2 1.62 -21.29 6.02
C GLU A 2 0.83 -20.95 4.77
N LEU A 3 1.51 -20.60 3.70
CA LEU A 3 0.91 -20.45 2.37
C LEU A 3 0.95 -21.80 1.67
N ARG A 4 -0.24 -22.32 1.30
CA ARG A 4 -0.40 -23.64 0.69
C ARG A 4 -1.10 -23.51 -0.66
N ALA A 5 -0.74 -24.37 -1.60
CA ALA A 5 -1.42 -24.45 -2.89
C ALA A 5 -2.95 -24.59 -2.71
N GLY A 6 -3.69 -23.90 -3.55
CA GLY A 6 -5.16 -23.87 -3.51
C GLY A 6 -5.77 -22.86 -2.55
N GLN A 7 -5.00 -22.25 -1.63
CA GLN A 7 -5.48 -21.11 -0.86
C GLN A 7 -5.73 -19.89 -1.77
N VAL A 8 -6.56 -18.96 -1.31
CA VAL A 8 -7.00 -17.80 -2.11
C VAL A 8 -6.38 -16.52 -1.55
N ALA A 9 -5.72 -15.77 -2.42
CA ALA A 9 -5.19 -14.44 -2.13
C ALA A 9 -5.95 -13.37 -2.93
N VAL A 10 -6.36 -12.30 -2.26
CA VAL A 10 -6.93 -11.09 -2.89
C VAL A 10 -5.88 -9.98 -2.80
N VAL A 11 -5.60 -9.33 -3.93
CA VAL A 11 -4.62 -8.23 -4.00
C VAL A 11 -5.27 -7.03 -4.66
N THR A 12 -5.36 -5.91 -3.96
CA THR A 12 -5.81 -4.64 -4.53
C THR A 12 -4.63 -3.82 -5.08
N GLY A 13 -4.84 -3.05 -6.14
CA GLY A 13 -3.75 -2.38 -6.87
C GLY A 13 -2.90 -3.39 -7.64
N ALA A 14 -3.52 -4.43 -8.19
CA ALA A 14 -2.84 -5.60 -8.76
C ALA A 14 -2.49 -5.47 -10.25
N ALA A 15 -2.90 -4.40 -10.92
CA ALA A 15 -2.59 -4.19 -12.33
C ALA A 15 -1.12 -3.82 -12.58
N SER A 16 -0.40 -3.36 -11.55
CA SER A 16 1.00 -2.92 -11.71
C SER A 16 1.80 -2.97 -10.41
N GLY A 17 3.10 -2.68 -10.50
CA GLY A 17 3.99 -2.43 -9.36
C GLY A 17 3.99 -3.54 -8.31
N ILE A 18 3.91 -3.16 -7.03
CA ILE A 18 3.97 -4.09 -5.89
C ILE A 18 2.79 -5.08 -5.91
N GLY A 19 1.59 -4.61 -6.25
CA GLY A 19 0.39 -5.47 -6.29
C GLY A 19 0.53 -6.59 -7.32
N LEU A 20 0.99 -6.26 -8.53
CA LEU A 20 1.26 -7.27 -9.57
C LEU A 20 2.40 -8.22 -9.17
N ALA A 21 3.47 -7.70 -8.56
CA ALA A 21 4.56 -8.56 -8.07
C ALA A 21 4.07 -9.53 -6.98
N MET A 22 3.23 -9.07 -6.05
CA MET A 22 2.59 -9.96 -5.07
C MET A 22 1.70 -11.01 -5.74
N ALA A 23 0.86 -10.60 -6.71
CA ALA A 23 -0.01 -11.52 -7.44
C ALA A 23 0.79 -12.61 -8.16
N ARG A 24 1.88 -12.25 -8.86
CA ARG A 24 2.82 -13.21 -9.49
C ARG A 24 3.44 -14.14 -8.47
N ARG A 25 3.89 -13.59 -7.35
CA ARG A 25 4.55 -14.39 -6.30
C ARG A 25 3.57 -15.37 -5.66
N PHE A 26 2.33 -14.97 -5.38
CA PHE A 26 1.31 -15.86 -4.83
C PHE A 26 0.89 -16.93 -5.83
N ALA A 27 0.75 -16.60 -7.10
CA ALA A 27 0.49 -17.58 -8.16
C ALA A 27 1.62 -18.62 -8.24
N ALA A 28 2.89 -18.20 -8.14
CA ALA A 28 4.04 -19.10 -8.12
C ALA A 28 4.08 -20.00 -6.87
N GLU A 29 3.47 -19.59 -5.75
CA GLU A 29 3.26 -20.44 -4.56
C GLU A 29 2.06 -21.40 -4.72
N GLY A 30 1.36 -21.37 -5.86
CA GLY A 30 0.19 -22.21 -6.14
C GLY A 30 -1.12 -21.69 -5.53
N LEU A 31 -1.17 -20.44 -5.09
CA LEU A 31 -2.41 -19.82 -4.64
C LEU A 31 -3.31 -19.48 -5.84
N ARG A 32 -4.62 -19.49 -5.61
CA ARG A 32 -5.60 -18.85 -6.48
C ARG A 32 -5.57 -17.35 -6.19
N VAL A 33 -5.54 -16.51 -7.23
CA VAL A 33 -5.32 -15.08 -7.05
C VAL A 33 -6.49 -14.29 -7.60
N VAL A 34 -7.08 -13.45 -6.76
CA VAL A 34 -8.01 -12.40 -7.15
C VAL A 34 -7.24 -11.11 -7.32
N LEU A 35 -7.12 -10.66 -8.57
CA LEU A 35 -6.49 -9.39 -8.92
C LEU A 35 -7.57 -8.31 -8.96
N ALA A 36 -7.38 -7.24 -8.24
CA ALA A 36 -8.32 -6.14 -8.15
C ALA A 36 -7.62 -4.80 -8.41
N ASP A 37 -8.15 -4.01 -9.33
CA ASP A 37 -7.60 -2.70 -9.66
C ASP A 37 -8.69 -1.81 -10.31
N VAL A 38 -8.46 -0.52 -10.39
CA VAL A 38 -9.32 0.43 -11.10
C VAL A 38 -9.00 0.48 -12.60
N GLU A 39 -7.83 0.03 -13.02
CA GLU A 39 -7.32 0.05 -14.40
C GLU A 39 -7.67 -1.28 -15.12
N GLU A 40 -8.81 -1.31 -15.79
CA GLU A 40 -9.38 -2.53 -16.39
C GLU A 40 -8.45 -3.21 -17.41
N GLU A 41 -7.90 -2.47 -18.39
CA GLU A 41 -7.04 -3.05 -19.44
C GLU A 41 -5.73 -3.63 -18.86
N PRO A 42 -4.93 -2.91 -18.02
CA PRO A 42 -3.75 -3.48 -17.40
C PRO A 42 -4.07 -4.66 -16.46
N LEU A 43 -5.21 -4.61 -15.77
CA LEU A 43 -5.67 -5.69 -14.91
C LEU A 43 -5.98 -6.96 -15.69
N SER A 44 -6.70 -6.83 -16.81
CA SER A 44 -6.98 -7.97 -17.71
C SER A 44 -5.68 -8.58 -18.24
N ALA A 45 -4.75 -7.75 -18.72
CA ALA A 45 -3.47 -8.23 -19.21
C ALA A 45 -2.66 -8.97 -18.13
N ALA A 46 -2.68 -8.49 -16.89
CA ALA A 46 -2.03 -9.15 -15.76
C ALA A 46 -2.68 -10.52 -15.45
N ALA A 47 -4.00 -10.61 -15.50
CA ALA A 47 -4.71 -11.86 -15.29
C ALA A 47 -4.44 -12.88 -16.41
N ASP A 48 -4.44 -12.43 -17.68
CA ASP A 48 -4.12 -13.28 -18.83
C ASP A 48 -2.68 -13.82 -18.76
N GLU A 49 -1.73 -12.99 -18.34
CA GLU A 49 -0.34 -13.41 -18.11
C GLU A 49 -0.26 -14.55 -17.09
N LEU A 50 -0.92 -14.40 -15.94
CA LEU A 50 -0.88 -15.40 -14.88
C LEU A 50 -1.66 -16.68 -15.28
N ALA A 51 -2.78 -16.54 -15.96
CA ALA A 51 -3.56 -17.66 -16.47
C ALA A 51 -2.77 -18.48 -17.51
N ALA A 52 -2.01 -17.82 -18.40
CA ALA A 52 -1.13 -18.48 -19.36
C ALA A 52 0.00 -19.28 -18.69
N GLN A 53 0.37 -18.91 -17.45
CA GLN A 53 1.33 -19.67 -16.62
C GLN A 53 0.65 -20.81 -15.81
N GLY A 54 -0.66 -21.02 -15.99
CA GLY A 54 -1.42 -22.09 -15.32
C GLY A 54 -2.01 -21.70 -13.96
N ALA A 55 -1.93 -20.43 -13.56
CA ALA A 55 -2.54 -19.97 -12.31
C ALA A 55 -4.06 -19.88 -12.43
N GLN A 56 -4.78 -20.16 -11.34
CA GLN A 56 -6.22 -19.88 -11.24
C GLN A 56 -6.39 -18.44 -10.78
N VAL A 57 -6.93 -17.60 -11.64
CA VAL A 57 -7.05 -16.15 -11.40
C VAL A 57 -8.47 -15.66 -11.64
N LEU A 58 -8.84 -14.59 -10.93
CA LEU A 58 -10.03 -13.80 -11.16
C LEU A 58 -9.59 -12.32 -11.21
N ALA A 59 -9.90 -11.63 -12.30
CA ALA A 59 -9.76 -10.18 -12.39
C ALA A 59 -11.08 -9.50 -12.01
N HIS A 60 -11.02 -8.44 -11.20
CA HIS A 60 -12.20 -7.67 -10.79
C HIS A 60 -11.87 -6.17 -10.75
N THR A 61 -12.49 -5.39 -11.63
CA THR A 61 -12.32 -3.93 -11.64
C THR A 61 -13.01 -3.31 -10.44
N VAL A 62 -12.30 -2.47 -9.67
CA VAL A 62 -12.81 -1.91 -8.41
C VAL A 62 -12.14 -0.57 -8.08
N ASP A 63 -12.93 0.45 -7.73
CA ASP A 63 -12.46 1.62 -6.98
C ASP A 63 -12.56 1.30 -5.47
N VAL A 64 -11.42 1.02 -4.84
CA VAL A 64 -11.38 0.68 -3.40
C VAL A 64 -11.90 1.80 -2.49
N GLY A 65 -11.96 3.04 -2.98
CA GLY A 65 -12.59 4.15 -2.29
C GLY A 65 -14.12 4.02 -2.17
N ARG A 66 -14.71 3.05 -2.85
CA ARG A 66 -16.15 2.77 -2.86
C ARG A 66 -16.44 1.44 -2.17
N ARG A 67 -17.11 1.54 -1.01
CA ARG A 67 -17.41 0.37 -0.19
C ARG A 67 -18.26 -0.68 -0.92
N ASP A 68 -19.23 -0.24 -1.69
CA ASP A 68 -20.11 -1.10 -2.49
C ASP A 68 -19.32 -1.93 -3.52
N GLU A 69 -18.33 -1.33 -4.16
CA GLU A 69 -17.47 -2.03 -5.12
C GLU A 69 -16.52 -3.04 -4.42
N VAL A 70 -15.98 -2.70 -3.24
CA VAL A 70 -15.17 -3.66 -2.45
C VAL A 70 -16.04 -4.81 -1.90
N ALA A 71 -17.31 -4.56 -1.56
CA ALA A 71 -18.23 -5.62 -1.19
C ALA A 71 -18.49 -6.58 -2.38
N ALA A 72 -18.71 -6.03 -3.59
CA ALA A 72 -18.85 -6.83 -4.81
C ALA A 72 -17.59 -7.64 -5.14
N LEU A 73 -16.39 -7.07 -4.94
CA LEU A 73 -15.14 -7.81 -5.06
C LEU A 73 -15.07 -8.99 -4.08
N ALA A 74 -15.50 -8.77 -2.83
CA ALA A 74 -15.54 -9.85 -1.84
C ALA A 74 -16.53 -10.95 -2.26
N ASP A 75 -17.74 -10.58 -2.71
CA ASP A 75 -18.72 -11.53 -3.22
C ASP A 75 -18.14 -12.36 -4.37
N ALA A 76 -17.56 -11.69 -5.38
CA ALA A 76 -16.96 -12.37 -6.54
C ALA A 76 -15.82 -13.34 -6.12
N ALA A 77 -14.98 -12.96 -5.15
CA ALA A 77 -13.91 -13.83 -4.67
C ALA A 77 -14.44 -15.09 -3.97
N TYR A 78 -15.46 -14.94 -3.12
CA TYR A 78 -16.09 -16.08 -2.43
C TYR A 78 -16.93 -16.94 -3.36
N ASP A 79 -17.63 -16.36 -4.33
CA ASP A 79 -18.42 -17.10 -5.32
C ASP A 79 -17.50 -17.94 -6.24
N ALA A 80 -16.35 -17.39 -6.63
CA ALA A 80 -15.42 -18.10 -7.50
C ALA A 80 -14.63 -19.21 -6.77
N PHE A 81 -14.24 -18.98 -5.51
CA PHE A 81 -13.25 -19.83 -4.84
C PHE A 81 -13.70 -20.39 -3.48
N GLY A 82 -14.84 -19.97 -2.96
CA GLY A 82 -15.44 -20.48 -1.71
C GLY A 82 -14.83 -19.92 -0.42
N ALA A 83 -13.58 -19.49 -0.43
CA ALA A 83 -12.86 -18.97 0.73
C ALA A 83 -11.85 -17.89 0.33
N VAL A 84 -11.42 -17.06 1.29
CA VAL A 84 -10.30 -16.12 1.15
C VAL A 84 -9.38 -16.28 2.36
N HIS A 85 -8.09 -16.47 2.10
CA HIS A 85 -7.08 -16.78 3.11
C HIS A 85 -6.08 -15.63 3.32
N LEU A 86 -5.79 -14.88 2.26
CA LEU A 86 -4.86 -13.75 2.29
C LEU A 86 -5.52 -12.54 1.63
N VAL A 87 -5.53 -11.41 2.32
CA VAL A 87 -6.00 -10.13 1.77
C VAL A 87 -4.86 -9.12 1.83
N CYS A 88 -4.44 -8.61 0.68
CA CYS A 88 -3.45 -7.55 0.56
C CYS A 88 -4.15 -6.25 0.16
N ASN A 89 -4.45 -5.39 1.13
CA ASN A 89 -4.91 -4.04 0.91
C ASN A 89 -3.72 -3.17 0.49
N ASN A 90 -3.42 -3.19 -0.82
CA ASN A 90 -2.22 -2.59 -1.36
C ASN A 90 -2.50 -1.38 -2.26
N ALA A 91 -3.69 -1.27 -2.85
CA ALA A 91 -4.05 -0.11 -3.67
C ALA A 91 -3.74 1.20 -2.95
N GLY A 92 -3.11 2.14 -3.67
CA GLY A 92 -2.73 3.42 -3.10
C GLY A 92 -2.34 4.44 -4.15
N VAL A 93 -2.50 5.70 -3.80
CA VAL A 93 -2.20 6.84 -4.66
C VAL A 93 -1.32 7.85 -3.95
N GLY A 94 -0.45 8.53 -4.71
CA GLY A 94 0.17 9.78 -4.29
C GLY A 94 -0.87 10.89 -4.39
N SER A 95 -1.03 11.70 -3.34
CA SER A 95 -2.06 12.76 -3.33
C SER A 95 -1.86 13.80 -4.42
N GLY A 96 -0.60 14.04 -4.80
CA GLY A 96 -0.22 15.14 -5.67
C GLY A 96 -0.40 16.52 -5.01
N ALA A 97 -0.55 16.60 -3.69
CA ALA A 97 -0.53 17.84 -2.95
C ALA A 97 0.86 18.47 -3.02
N GLU A 98 0.91 19.77 -3.19
CA GLU A 98 2.14 20.53 -3.41
C GLU A 98 2.15 21.79 -2.55
N GLY A 99 3.34 22.20 -2.12
CA GLY A 99 3.55 23.36 -1.29
C GLY A 99 3.33 23.07 0.20
N ARG A 100 3.11 24.12 0.94
CA ARG A 100 2.89 24.06 2.39
C ARG A 100 1.49 23.53 2.70
N MET A 101 1.34 22.84 3.82
CA MET A 101 0.07 22.18 4.17
C MET A 101 -1.16 23.11 4.10
N TRP A 102 -1.03 24.37 4.46
CA TRP A 102 -2.13 25.34 4.40
C TRP A 102 -2.44 25.87 2.99
N GLU A 103 -1.65 25.48 1.99
CA GLU A 103 -1.85 25.81 0.58
C GLU A 103 -2.47 24.65 -0.23
N HIS A 104 -2.59 23.46 0.41
CA HIS A 104 -3.09 22.27 -0.28
C HIS A 104 -4.52 22.44 -0.76
N ASP A 105 -4.83 21.85 -1.91
CA ASP A 105 -6.21 21.68 -2.35
C ASP A 105 -6.91 20.62 -1.49
N PRO A 106 -8.06 20.90 -0.86
CA PRO A 106 -8.79 19.90 -0.07
C PRO A 106 -9.08 18.61 -0.85
N ARG A 107 -9.27 18.68 -2.16
CA ARG A 107 -9.50 17.51 -3.03
C ARG A 107 -8.31 16.54 -3.09
N ASP A 108 -7.09 17.01 -2.83
CA ASP A 108 -5.92 16.14 -2.69
C ASP A 108 -6.03 15.26 -1.44
N TRP A 109 -6.56 15.83 -0.36
CA TRP A 109 -6.84 15.11 0.88
C TRP A 109 -7.98 14.12 0.69
N GLU A 110 -9.11 14.58 0.15
CA GLU A 110 -10.30 13.75 -0.07
C GLU A 110 -9.97 12.52 -0.92
N TRP A 111 -9.25 12.69 -2.03
CA TRP A 111 -8.86 11.57 -2.89
C TRP A 111 -7.89 10.60 -2.22
N ALA A 112 -6.83 11.12 -1.60
CA ALA A 112 -5.86 10.27 -0.90
C ALA A 112 -6.52 9.50 0.26
N PHE A 113 -7.40 10.13 1.00
CA PHE A 113 -8.16 9.47 2.07
C PHE A 113 -9.11 8.41 1.53
N ALA A 114 -9.82 8.70 0.44
CA ALA A 114 -10.73 7.74 -0.18
C ALA A 114 -10.00 6.45 -0.57
N VAL A 115 -8.82 6.55 -1.18
CA VAL A 115 -8.09 5.36 -1.65
C VAL A 115 -7.24 4.75 -0.53
N ASN A 116 -6.36 5.54 0.09
CA ASN A 116 -5.32 4.99 0.98
C ASN A 116 -5.85 4.62 2.37
N ILE A 117 -6.92 5.25 2.86
CA ILE A 117 -7.51 4.97 4.18
C ILE A 117 -8.81 4.19 4.03
N TRP A 118 -9.79 4.76 3.34
CA TRP A 118 -11.08 4.09 3.18
C TRP A 118 -10.95 2.78 2.41
N GLY A 119 -10.08 2.71 1.38
CA GLY A 119 -9.83 1.47 0.66
C GLY A 119 -9.31 0.34 1.57
N VAL A 120 -8.37 0.63 2.46
CA VAL A 120 -7.89 -0.34 3.46
C VAL A 120 -9.01 -0.73 4.43
N PHE A 121 -9.76 0.25 4.95
CA PHE A 121 -10.87 0.01 5.85
C PHE A 121 -11.98 -0.84 5.22
N HIS A 122 -12.35 -0.55 3.97
CA HIS A 122 -13.35 -1.34 3.22
C HIS A 122 -12.88 -2.79 3.03
N GLY A 123 -11.58 -2.98 2.68
CA GLY A 123 -11.00 -4.31 2.59
C GLY A 123 -11.11 -5.08 3.91
N VAL A 124 -10.73 -4.46 5.02
CA VAL A 124 -10.91 -5.07 6.36
C VAL A 124 -12.38 -5.38 6.63
N GLN A 125 -13.29 -4.43 6.39
CA GLN A 125 -14.71 -4.57 6.70
C GLN A 125 -15.41 -5.63 5.85
N CYS A 126 -15.06 -5.80 4.57
CA CYS A 126 -15.71 -6.73 3.67
C CYS A 126 -15.15 -8.16 3.76
N PHE A 127 -13.85 -8.31 4.07
CA PHE A 127 -13.20 -9.63 4.07
C PHE A 127 -13.05 -10.23 5.46
N VAL A 128 -12.62 -9.46 6.48
CA VAL A 128 -12.29 -10.03 7.80
C VAL A 128 -13.46 -10.78 8.44
N PRO A 129 -14.70 -10.26 8.48
CA PRO A 129 -15.82 -10.99 9.06
C PRO A 129 -16.08 -12.35 8.37
N ARG A 130 -15.91 -12.41 7.05
CA ARG A 130 -16.10 -13.65 6.26
C ARG A 130 -14.95 -14.63 6.51
N MET A 131 -13.70 -14.15 6.60
CA MET A 131 -12.55 -14.98 6.98
C MET A 131 -12.73 -15.59 8.37
N LEU A 132 -13.23 -14.81 9.35
CA LEU A 132 -13.51 -15.27 10.70
C LEU A 132 -14.63 -16.31 10.71
N ALA A 133 -15.71 -16.09 9.95
CA ALA A 133 -16.82 -17.03 9.83
C ALA A 133 -16.39 -18.36 9.18
N GLY A 134 -15.44 -18.32 8.25
CA GLY A 134 -14.85 -19.52 7.63
C GLY A 134 -14.00 -20.35 8.57
N GLY A 135 -13.45 -19.77 9.63
CA GLY A 135 -12.68 -20.47 10.67
C GLY A 135 -11.32 -21.01 10.23
N GLU A 136 -10.91 -20.75 8.99
CA GLU A 136 -9.62 -21.17 8.45
C GLU A 136 -8.49 -20.18 8.80
N PRO A 137 -7.23 -20.65 8.87
CA PRO A 137 -6.09 -19.75 9.02
C PRO A 137 -6.01 -18.73 7.89
N GLY A 138 -5.97 -17.46 8.24
CA GLY A 138 -5.93 -16.36 7.29
C GLY A 138 -4.98 -15.25 7.69
N HIS A 139 -4.75 -14.29 6.78
CA HIS A 139 -3.89 -13.14 7.04
C HIS A 139 -4.33 -11.90 6.25
N VAL A 140 -4.20 -10.74 6.88
CA VAL A 140 -4.41 -9.43 6.24
C VAL A 140 -3.10 -8.67 6.21
N VAL A 141 -2.71 -8.19 5.04
CA VAL A 141 -1.53 -7.32 4.85
C VAL A 141 -2.00 -5.95 4.38
N ASN A 142 -1.71 -4.90 5.15
CA ASN A 142 -2.03 -3.53 4.80
C ASN A 142 -0.75 -2.78 4.42
N THR A 143 -0.71 -2.21 3.21
CA THR A 143 0.48 -1.52 2.69
C THR A 143 0.56 -0.09 3.19
N SER A 144 1.50 0.16 4.10
CA SER A 144 1.90 1.49 4.56
C SER A 144 3.10 2.01 3.74
N SER A 145 3.93 2.83 4.35
CA SER A 145 5.20 3.36 3.84
C SER A 145 6.06 3.81 5.01
N THR A 146 7.36 3.85 4.84
CA THR A 146 8.25 4.55 5.78
C THR A 146 7.88 6.03 5.87
N ASP A 147 7.44 6.63 4.76
CA ASP A 147 6.89 7.99 4.70
C ASP A 147 5.52 8.03 5.38
N GLY A 148 5.48 8.49 6.60
CA GLY A 148 4.30 8.56 7.47
C GLY A 148 4.25 7.45 8.50
N GLY A 149 4.40 6.19 8.13
CA GLY A 149 4.35 5.07 9.07
C GLY A 149 5.52 5.04 10.05
N VAL A 150 6.71 5.39 9.61
CA VAL A 150 7.92 5.53 10.45
C VAL A 150 8.11 6.98 10.87
N ALA A 151 8.21 7.89 9.91
CA ALA A 151 8.36 9.31 10.15
C ALA A 151 7.55 10.11 9.10
N PRO A 152 7.02 11.28 9.43
CA PRO A 152 6.36 12.12 8.45
C PRO A 152 7.34 12.58 7.38
N LEU A 153 6.85 12.68 6.13
CA LEU A 153 7.55 13.31 5.03
C LEU A 153 6.86 14.64 4.72
N PRO A 154 7.42 15.79 5.13
CA PRO A 154 6.77 17.10 4.99
C PRO A 154 6.44 17.47 3.55
N THR A 155 7.28 17.08 2.58
CA THR A 155 7.09 17.33 1.15
C THR A 155 5.97 16.49 0.52
N ALA A 156 5.50 15.45 1.21
CA ALA A 156 4.37 14.60 0.81
C ALA A 156 3.39 14.38 1.98
N SER A 157 3.08 15.44 2.71
CA SER A 157 2.39 15.36 4.01
C SER A 157 1.03 14.66 3.94
N VAL A 158 0.22 14.86 2.88
CA VAL A 158 -1.06 14.17 2.71
C VAL A 158 -0.86 12.65 2.61
N TYR A 159 0.08 12.21 1.78
CA TYR A 159 0.44 10.80 1.66
C TYR A 159 0.93 10.24 2.99
N ALA A 160 1.85 10.95 3.65
CA ALA A 160 2.40 10.54 4.94
C ALA A 160 1.32 10.38 6.02
N VAL A 161 0.34 11.29 6.10
CA VAL A 161 -0.80 11.17 7.02
C VAL A 161 -1.60 9.90 6.73
N THR A 162 -1.88 9.60 5.44
CA THR A 162 -2.64 8.39 5.11
C THR A 162 -1.88 7.12 5.47
N LYS A 163 -0.57 7.09 5.28
CA LYS A 163 0.26 5.91 5.58
C LYS A 163 0.50 5.72 7.09
N ALA A 164 0.55 6.78 7.87
CA ALA A 164 0.51 6.73 9.33
C ALA A 164 -0.82 6.14 9.84
N ALA A 165 -1.95 6.56 9.26
CA ALA A 165 -3.27 6.04 9.59
C ALA A 165 -3.37 4.52 9.33
N VAL A 166 -2.80 4.02 8.22
CA VAL A 166 -2.77 2.58 7.91
C VAL A 166 -2.02 1.79 8.97
N VAL A 167 -0.92 2.32 9.53
CA VAL A 167 -0.20 1.67 10.65
C VAL A 167 -1.12 1.51 11.84
N THR A 168 -1.72 2.60 12.32
CA THR A 168 -2.61 2.59 13.50
C THR A 168 -3.83 1.69 13.29
N MET A 169 -4.42 1.71 12.08
CA MET A 169 -5.52 0.80 11.73
C MET A 169 -5.11 -0.66 11.81
N THR A 170 -3.89 -0.99 11.35
CA THR A 170 -3.40 -2.37 11.36
C THR A 170 -3.05 -2.84 12.77
N GLU A 171 -2.47 -1.96 13.61
CA GLU A 171 -2.24 -2.25 15.03
C GLU A 171 -3.56 -2.53 15.76
N SER A 172 -4.60 -1.72 15.51
CA SER A 172 -5.94 -1.91 16.06
C SER A 172 -6.56 -3.23 15.60
N LEU A 173 -6.48 -3.53 14.30
CA LEU A 173 -6.95 -4.79 13.73
C LEU A 173 -6.24 -5.99 14.38
N TYR A 174 -4.92 -5.93 14.52
CA TYR A 174 -4.13 -6.98 15.18
C TYR A 174 -4.62 -7.22 16.61
N ALA A 175 -4.84 -6.15 17.40
CA ALA A 175 -5.32 -6.25 18.77
C ALA A 175 -6.72 -6.90 18.83
N HIS A 176 -7.66 -6.51 17.95
CA HIS A 176 -8.99 -7.10 17.86
C HIS A 176 -8.94 -8.59 17.50
N LEU A 177 -8.16 -8.97 16.48
CA LEU A 177 -8.01 -10.38 16.08
C LEU A 177 -7.40 -11.23 17.21
N LYS A 178 -6.47 -10.68 18.00
CA LYS A 178 -5.91 -11.35 19.19
C LYS A 178 -6.93 -11.50 20.29
N ALA A 179 -7.75 -10.49 20.55
CA ALA A 179 -8.81 -10.55 21.56
C ALA A 179 -9.85 -11.62 21.23
N GLU A 180 -10.20 -11.77 19.96
CA GLU A 180 -11.13 -12.81 19.46
C GLU A 180 -10.47 -14.20 19.36
N ARG A 181 -9.18 -14.35 19.64
CA ARG A 181 -8.40 -15.57 19.41
C ARG A 181 -8.56 -16.12 17.99
N ALA A 182 -8.70 -15.20 17.04
CA ALA A 182 -8.96 -15.53 15.66
C ALA A 182 -7.80 -16.31 15.01
N PRO A 183 -8.08 -17.23 14.11
CA PRO A 183 -7.03 -17.88 13.29
C PRO A 183 -6.48 -16.95 12.20
N VAL A 184 -6.90 -15.69 12.19
CA VAL A 184 -6.51 -14.67 11.21
C VAL A 184 -5.47 -13.73 11.83
N GLY A 185 -4.36 -13.52 11.13
CA GLY A 185 -3.30 -12.58 11.50
C GLY A 185 -3.41 -11.25 10.75
N ALA A 186 -2.62 -10.27 11.18
CA ALA A 186 -2.48 -9.00 10.47
C ALA A 186 -1.01 -8.55 10.43
N SER A 187 -0.61 -7.92 9.32
CA SER A 187 0.71 -7.33 9.13
C SER A 187 0.59 -5.95 8.49
N VAL A 188 1.50 -5.05 8.84
CA VAL A 188 1.71 -3.81 8.13
C VAL A 188 2.97 -3.90 7.28
N LEU A 189 2.84 -3.61 5.98
CA LEU A 189 3.93 -3.66 5.00
C LEU A 189 4.52 -2.27 4.80
N PHE A 190 5.85 -2.20 4.87
CA PHE A 190 6.66 -1.05 4.51
C PHE A 190 7.53 -1.43 3.31
N PRO A 191 7.10 -1.11 2.08
CA PRO A 191 7.90 -1.37 0.91
C PRO A 191 9.22 -0.59 0.95
N GLY A 192 10.33 -1.29 0.70
CA GLY A 192 11.64 -0.66 0.80
C GLY A 192 12.79 -1.68 0.86
N PRO A 193 14.00 -1.26 1.28
CA PRO A 193 14.33 0.00 1.99
C PRO A 193 14.56 1.23 1.11
N HIS A 194 14.64 1.07 -0.20
CA HIS A 194 14.85 2.15 -1.16
C HIS A 194 13.57 2.51 -1.89
N MET A 195 13.63 3.51 -2.76
CA MET A 195 12.53 3.88 -3.64
C MET A 195 12.09 2.69 -4.52
N LEU A 196 10.88 2.74 -5.02
CA LEU A 196 10.33 1.71 -5.89
C LEU A 196 9.88 2.30 -7.23
N ARG A 197 10.11 1.54 -8.30
CA ARG A 197 9.60 1.87 -9.63
C ARG A 197 8.15 1.38 -9.76
N THR A 198 7.21 2.23 -9.35
CA THR A 198 5.77 1.92 -9.40
C THR A 198 4.97 3.04 -10.05
N GLY A 199 3.73 2.75 -10.41
CA GLY A 199 2.79 3.73 -10.93
C GLY A 199 2.33 4.80 -9.92
N LEU A 200 2.84 4.80 -8.70
CA LEU A 200 2.47 5.76 -7.66
C LEU A 200 2.77 7.21 -8.08
N TRP A 201 3.86 7.44 -8.79
CA TRP A 201 4.24 8.76 -9.32
C TRP A 201 3.26 9.33 -10.33
N ASP A 202 2.62 8.44 -11.10
CA ASP A 202 1.63 8.77 -12.14
C ASP A 202 0.20 8.43 -11.71
N SER A 203 -0.03 8.25 -10.40
CA SER A 203 -1.35 7.88 -9.87
C SER A 203 -2.46 8.86 -10.25
N HIS A 204 -2.10 10.12 -10.56
CA HIS A 204 -3.05 11.14 -11.00
C HIS A 204 -3.81 10.77 -12.29
N ARG A 205 -3.34 9.83 -13.11
CA ARG A 205 -4.05 9.31 -14.31
C ARG A 205 -5.37 8.65 -13.92
N ASN A 206 -5.44 8.08 -12.72
CA ASN A 206 -6.63 7.41 -12.16
C ASN A 206 -7.46 8.31 -11.24
N ARG A 207 -7.18 9.61 -11.24
CA ARG A 207 -7.89 10.56 -10.37
C ARG A 207 -9.29 10.83 -10.91
N PRO A 208 -10.37 10.46 -10.19
CA PRO A 208 -11.73 10.71 -10.63
C PRO A 208 -12.03 12.20 -10.74
N GLU A 209 -12.92 12.57 -11.68
CA GLU A 209 -13.31 13.97 -11.92
C GLU A 209 -13.86 14.66 -10.66
N ARG A 210 -14.57 13.91 -9.78
CA ARG A 210 -15.07 14.44 -8.50
C ARG A 210 -13.98 15.00 -7.58
N TYR A 211 -12.72 14.58 -7.80
CA TYR A 211 -11.54 15.07 -7.08
C TYR A 211 -10.63 15.93 -7.96
N ALA A 212 -11.09 16.39 -9.12
CA ALA A 212 -10.27 17.21 -10.00
C ALA A 212 -9.73 18.44 -9.27
N LYS A 213 -8.44 18.73 -9.48
CA LYS A 213 -7.78 19.88 -8.82
C LYS A 213 -8.35 21.21 -9.27
N SER A 214 -8.51 22.12 -8.33
CA SER A 214 -8.87 23.51 -8.62
C SER A 214 -7.69 24.33 -9.18
N ARG A 215 -6.46 23.84 -8.99
CA ARG A 215 -5.24 24.52 -9.44
C ARG A 215 -4.32 23.53 -10.18
N PRO A 216 -3.61 23.96 -11.25
CA PRO A 216 -2.64 23.13 -11.94
C PRO A 216 -1.48 22.72 -11.01
N ARG A 217 -0.86 21.58 -11.31
CA ARG A 217 0.34 21.10 -10.59
C ARG A 217 1.49 22.08 -10.80
N ARG A 218 2.25 22.32 -9.74
CA ARG A 218 3.44 23.18 -9.74
C ARG A 218 4.74 22.38 -9.89
N THR A 219 4.75 21.08 -9.54
CA THR A 219 5.97 20.27 -9.61
C THR A 219 6.52 20.23 -11.03
N PRO A 220 7.82 20.42 -11.21
CA PRO A 220 8.47 20.32 -12.52
C PRO A 220 8.52 18.88 -13.04
N TYR A 221 8.41 17.88 -12.15
CA TYR A 221 8.51 16.47 -12.52
C TYR A 221 7.12 15.87 -12.71
N ARG A 222 6.85 15.34 -13.91
CA ARG A 222 5.58 14.70 -14.26
C ARG A 222 5.62 13.18 -14.18
N SER A 223 6.84 12.60 -14.09
CA SER A 223 7.06 11.16 -13.99
C SER A 223 8.30 10.85 -13.16
N LEU A 224 8.39 9.61 -12.68
CA LEU A 224 9.59 9.10 -12.01
C LEU A 224 10.83 9.24 -12.89
N ALA A 225 10.71 8.95 -14.19
CA ALA A 225 11.82 9.06 -15.14
C ALA A 225 12.38 10.49 -15.24
N GLN A 226 11.50 11.51 -15.23
CA GLN A 226 11.94 12.92 -15.23
C GLN A 226 12.66 13.28 -13.92
N TRP A 227 12.14 12.80 -12.79
CA TRP A 227 12.78 13.02 -11.50
C TRP A 227 14.14 12.31 -11.42
N GLU A 228 14.25 11.06 -11.87
CA GLU A 228 15.52 10.32 -11.93
C GLU A 228 16.57 11.04 -12.79
N ALA A 229 16.14 11.54 -13.96
CA ALA A 229 17.02 12.30 -14.84
C ALA A 229 17.57 13.56 -14.15
N ALA A 230 16.71 14.27 -13.40
CA ALA A 230 17.13 15.44 -12.64
C ALA A 230 18.10 15.10 -11.50
N MET A 231 17.86 14.02 -10.75
CA MET A 231 18.77 13.55 -9.70
C MET A 231 20.13 13.16 -10.28
N LYS A 232 20.13 12.45 -11.41
CA LYS A 232 21.37 12.11 -12.11
C LYS A 232 22.14 13.34 -12.59
N GLN A 233 21.45 14.37 -13.11
CA GLN A 233 22.07 15.63 -13.49
C GLN A 233 22.66 16.38 -12.27
N ALA A 234 22.02 16.24 -11.11
CA ALA A 234 22.52 16.79 -9.85
C ALA A 234 23.65 15.93 -9.22
N GLY A 235 24.12 14.88 -9.90
CA GLY A 235 25.16 13.99 -9.38
C GLY A 235 24.69 13.07 -8.25
N GLN A 236 23.38 12.88 -8.08
CA GLN A 236 22.80 12.02 -7.07
C GLN A 236 22.42 10.66 -7.69
N GLU A 237 22.94 9.58 -7.12
CA GLU A 237 22.58 8.21 -7.51
C GLU A 237 21.42 7.74 -6.63
N VAL A 238 20.33 7.31 -7.27
CA VAL A 238 19.12 6.85 -6.58
C VAL A 238 19.06 5.34 -6.60
N ALA A 239 19.06 4.73 -5.43
CA ALA A 239 18.86 3.29 -5.27
C ALA A 239 17.38 2.93 -5.32
N PHE A 240 17.07 1.80 -5.96
CA PHE A 240 15.71 1.24 -6.03
C PHE A 240 15.67 -0.16 -5.45
N THR A 241 14.58 -0.46 -4.74
CA THR A 241 14.24 -1.82 -4.34
C THR A 241 13.40 -2.46 -5.44
N PRO A 242 13.75 -3.67 -5.94
CA PRO A 242 12.89 -4.43 -6.84
C PRO A 242 11.52 -4.72 -6.20
N VAL A 243 10.44 -4.64 -6.96
CA VAL A 243 9.09 -4.92 -6.44
C VAL A 243 8.93 -6.40 -6.09
N GLU A 244 9.70 -7.27 -6.73
CA GLU A 244 9.78 -8.70 -6.46
C GLU A 244 10.32 -9.00 -5.04
N ASP A 245 11.28 -8.22 -4.57
CA ASP A 245 11.84 -8.34 -3.21
C ASP A 245 10.77 -7.97 -2.17
N VAL A 246 9.93 -6.98 -2.47
CA VAL A 246 8.79 -6.61 -1.62
C VAL A 246 7.75 -7.73 -1.58
N ALA A 247 7.44 -8.35 -2.72
CA ALA A 247 6.54 -9.49 -2.78
C ALA A 247 7.08 -10.69 -1.98
N GLN A 248 8.39 -10.96 -2.07
CA GLN A 248 9.05 -12.00 -1.28
C GLN A 248 9.00 -11.68 0.22
N GLN A 249 9.25 -10.42 0.61
CA GLN A 249 9.12 -9.96 2.00
C GLN A 249 7.72 -10.24 2.58
N VAL A 250 6.66 -10.06 1.77
CA VAL A 250 5.28 -10.37 2.20
C VAL A 250 5.12 -11.86 2.44
N VAL A 251 5.56 -12.73 1.52
CA VAL A 251 5.49 -14.19 1.67
C VAL A 251 6.21 -14.65 2.94
N ASP A 252 7.45 -14.20 3.13
CA ASP A 252 8.27 -14.58 4.29
C ASP A 252 7.69 -14.05 5.60
N GLY A 253 7.16 -12.83 5.57
CA GLY A 253 6.53 -12.22 6.73
C GLY A 253 5.25 -12.90 7.16
N VAL A 254 4.37 -13.23 6.21
CA VAL A 254 3.11 -13.96 6.46
C VAL A 254 3.41 -15.36 6.99
N ARG A 255 4.37 -16.09 6.40
CA ARG A 255 4.81 -17.40 6.89
C ARG A 255 5.34 -17.35 8.30
N ALA A 256 6.14 -16.35 8.62
CA ALA A 256 6.71 -16.14 9.96
C ALA A 256 5.74 -15.52 10.96
N GLY A 257 4.54 -15.13 10.56
CA GLY A 257 3.56 -14.44 11.42
C GLY A 257 4.06 -13.08 11.94
N ARG A 258 4.90 -12.39 11.17
CA ARG A 258 5.45 -11.08 11.54
C ARG A 258 4.39 -10.00 11.39
N PHE A 259 4.27 -9.11 12.39
CA PHE A 259 3.41 -7.94 12.29
C PHE A 259 4.04 -6.83 11.44
N TRP A 260 5.31 -6.48 11.72
CA TRP A 260 6.06 -5.45 11.02
C TRP A 260 6.79 -6.05 9.82
N LEU A 261 6.28 -5.84 8.60
CA LEU A 261 6.99 -6.18 7.37
C LEU A 261 7.82 -4.96 6.97
N LEU A 262 8.85 -4.69 7.77
CA LEU A 262 9.77 -3.57 7.63
C LEU A 262 11.17 -4.14 7.37
N PRO A 263 11.78 -3.89 6.20
CA PRO A 263 13.13 -4.36 5.93
C PRO A 263 14.15 -3.61 6.81
N PRO A 264 15.18 -4.30 7.33
CA PRO A 264 16.20 -3.64 8.12
C PRO A 264 16.98 -2.63 7.27
N ALA A 265 17.06 -1.38 7.77
CA ALA A 265 17.83 -0.32 7.15
C ALA A 265 18.30 0.69 8.20
N ALA A 266 19.59 1.01 8.19
CA ALA A 266 20.19 1.86 9.21
C ALA A 266 19.53 3.25 9.29
N HIS A 267 19.16 3.84 8.16
CA HIS A 267 18.48 5.14 8.12
C HIS A 267 17.07 5.07 8.71
N THR A 268 16.32 4.01 8.40
CA THR A 268 14.97 3.79 8.96
C THR A 268 15.02 3.60 10.46
N ASP A 269 15.95 2.77 10.94
CA ASP A 269 16.16 2.56 12.38
C ASP A 269 16.54 3.84 13.10
N ALA A 270 17.39 4.69 12.47
CA ALA A 270 17.78 5.99 13.02
C ALA A 270 16.56 6.93 13.11
N GLN A 271 15.69 6.96 12.10
CA GLN A 271 14.46 7.76 12.11
C GLN A 271 13.49 7.32 13.22
N ILE A 272 13.31 6.01 13.39
CA ILE A 272 12.47 5.45 14.47
C ILE A 272 13.00 5.92 15.82
N ARG A 273 14.31 5.77 16.08
CA ARG A 273 14.93 6.17 17.35
C ARG A 273 14.79 7.67 17.58
N ALA A 274 15.08 8.50 16.59
CA ALA A 274 15.04 9.96 16.72
C ALA A 274 13.60 10.47 16.98
N ARG A 275 12.60 9.91 16.28
CA ARG A 275 11.18 10.22 16.52
C ARG A 275 10.75 9.80 17.92
N SER A 276 11.10 8.58 18.33
CA SER A 276 10.75 8.05 19.65
C SER A 276 11.43 8.86 20.76
N ALA A 277 12.70 9.22 20.63
CA ALA A 277 13.43 10.06 21.58
C ALA A 277 12.76 11.43 21.72
N SER A 278 12.45 12.11 20.60
CA SER A 278 11.74 13.39 20.62
C SER A 278 10.42 13.34 21.41
N MET A 279 9.66 12.25 21.26
CA MET A 279 8.40 12.04 22.00
C MET A 279 8.63 11.77 23.48
N LEU A 280 9.62 10.94 23.84
CA LEU A 280 9.97 10.61 25.21
C LEU A 280 10.46 11.85 25.98
N ASP A 281 11.31 12.64 25.32
CA ASP A 281 11.89 13.86 25.89
C ASP A 281 10.92 15.05 25.83
N ARG A 282 9.79 14.90 25.12
CA ARG A 282 8.82 15.99 24.85
C ARG A 282 9.46 17.19 24.16
N ALA A 283 10.48 16.92 23.34
CA ALA A 283 11.24 17.90 22.59
C ALA A 283 10.60 18.19 21.23
N ALA A 284 10.98 19.31 20.63
CA ALA A 284 10.62 19.62 19.24
C ALA A 284 11.13 18.52 18.29
N PRO A 285 10.45 18.27 17.14
CA PRO A 285 10.82 17.21 16.19
C PRO A 285 12.05 17.59 15.34
N ALA A 286 13.20 17.81 15.99
CA ALA A 286 14.45 18.20 15.33
C ALA A 286 14.90 17.21 14.25
N TYR A 287 14.42 15.96 14.28
CA TYR A 287 14.66 14.97 13.23
C TYR A 287 14.02 15.33 11.87
N LEU A 288 13.21 16.40 11.82
CA LEU A 288 12.61 16.94 10.60
C LEU A 288 13.33 18.17 10.07
N GLU A 289 14.35 18.71 10.77
CA GLU A 289 15.02 19.96 10.40
C GLU A 289 15.66 19.92 9.01
N HIS A 290 16.11 18.76 8.56
CA HIS A 290 16.67 18.59 7.22
C HIS A 290 15.62 18.68 6.07
N PHE A 291 14.31 18.70 6.42
CA PHE A 291 13.23 18.98 5.48
C PHE A 291 12.73 20.44 5.54
N ILE A 292 13.30 21.24 6.41
CA ILE A 292 12.94 22.67 6.48
C ILE A 292 13.55 23.31 5.24
N LEU A 293 12.69 23.58 4.27
CA LEU A 293 13.04 24.32 3.07
C LEU A 293 13.41 25.75 3.49
N ASP A 294 14.49 26.28 2.96
CA ASP A 294 14.81 27.68 3.13
C ASP A 294 13.61 28.50 2.61
N PRO A 295 13.15 29.54 3.35
CA PRO A 295 12.03 30.36 2.90
C PRO A 295 12.23 31.00 1.52
N ASP A 296 13.48 31.06 1.06
CA ASP A 296 13.89 31.68 -0.21
C ASP A 296 14.07 30.64 -1.37
N ASP A 297 13.90 29.33 -1.12
CA ASP A 297 13.84 28.24 -2.10
C ASP A 297 12.38 27.92 -2.46
#